data_c1a17b6cca8c6360c6e339e6f0480c92
#
_entry.id   c1a17b6cca8c6360c6e339e6f0480c92
#
_cell.length_a   1.000
_cell.length_b   1.000
_cell.length_c   1.000
_cell.angle_alpha   90.00
_cell.angle_beta   90.00
_cell.angle_gamma   90.00
#
_symmetry.space_group_name_H-M   'P 1'
#
loop_
_entity.id
_entity.type
_entity.pdbx_description
1 polymer ?
#
loop_
_entity_poly.entity_id
_entity_poly.type
_entity_poly.pdbx_seq_one_letter_code
_entity_poly.pdbx_strand_id
1 'polypeptide(L)'
;GSKQDEAGKVVKSKLEAFHITVSAAEIIPDEFDLIQQKALTYANEGCNLLVFVGGTGLSPRDVTPDAIRPLLTREIPGVMETARQYGQQRMPHAMLSRGVSGFINNTLVITLPGSTKGAAETMDAVFPYILHVFKVAEGLRHD
;
A
#
# COMPACT_ATOMS: atom_id res chain seq x y z
N GLY A 1 -12.66 -11.82 0.16
CA GLY A 1 -12.78 -13.17 0.60
C GLY A 1 -11.79 -13.55 1.67
N SER A 2 -11.73 -14.82 1.97
CA SER A 2 -10.87 -15.31 3.06
C SER A 2 -9.39 -15.06 2.83
N LYS A 3 -8.93 -15.09 1.57
CA LYS A 3 -7.53 -14.84 1.25
C LYS A 3 -7.12 -13.40 1.55
N GLN A 4 -7.99 -12.45 1.24
CA GLN A 4 -7.74 -11.05 1.53
C GLN A 4 -7.74 -10.80 3.02
N ASP A 5 -8.59 -11.51 3.77
CA ASP A 5 -8.62 -11.40 5.22
C ASP A 5 -7.29 -11.88 5.82
N GLU A 6 -6.76 -12.97 5.32
CA GLU A 6 -5.48 -13.49 5.79
C GLU A 6 -4.34 -12.55 5.47
N ALA A 7 -4.30 -12.01 4.25
CA ALA A 7 -3.29 -11.05 3.87
C ALA A 7 -3.37 -9.80 4.75
N GLY A 8 -4.58 -9.32 5.03
CA GLY A 8 -4.78 -8.17 5.91
C GLY A 8 -4.26 -8.41 7.31
N LYS A 9 -4.46 -9.61 7.84
CA LYS A 9 -3.95 -9.96 9.17
C LYS A 9 -2.44 -10.00 9.21
N VAL A 10 -1.81 -10.55 8.16
CA VAL A 10 -0.35 -10.58 8.07
C VAL A 10 0.21 -9.16 7.98
N VAL A 11 -0.39 -8.31 7.18
CA VAL A 11 0.03 -6.92 7.05
C VAL A 11 -0.08 -6.20 8.39
N LYS A 12 -1.21 -6.34 9.07
CA LYS A 12 -1.42 -5.74 10.39
C LYS A 12 -0.36 -6.21 11.38
N SER A 13 -0.10 -7.51 11.43
CA SER A 13 0.89 -8.07 12.33
C SER A 13 2.28 -7.49 12.06
N LYS A 14 2.65 -7.36 10.78
CA LYS A 14 3.95 -6.80 10.42
C LYS A 14 4.06 -5.32 10.77
N LEU A 15 2.99 -4.56 10.57
CA LEU A 15 2.97 -3.15 10.95
C LEU A 15 3.16 -3.00 12.46
N GLU A 16 2.46 -3.81 13.24
CA GLU A 16 2.56 -3.77 14.69
C GLU A 16 3.96 -4.16 15.17
N ALA A 17 4.63 -5.07 14.44
CA ALA A 17 6.00 -5.44 14.77
C ALA A 17 6.98 -4.26 14.57
N PHE A 18 6.63 -3.29 13.73
CA PHE A 18 7.40 -2.06 13.58
C PHE A 18 6.90 -0.94 14.50
N HIS A 19 6.09 -1.27 15.49
CA HIS A 19 5.50 -0.32 16.45
C HIS A 19 4.57 0.69 15.79
N ILE A 20 3.92 0.30 14.70
CA ILE A 20 2.92 1.11 14.03
C ILE A 20 1.55 0.68 14.54
N THR A 21 0.80 1.61 15.11
CA THR A 21 -0.54 1.34 15.60
C THR A 21 -1.52 1.33 14.43
N VAL A 22 -2.25 0.22 14.28
CA VAL A 22 -3.31 0.11 13.28
C VAL A 22 -4.60 0.58 13.93
N SER A 23 -5.05 1.79 13.59
CA SER A 23 -6.22 2.39 14.22
C SER A 23 -7.54 1.95 13.60
N ALA A 24 -7.51 1.45 12.37
CA ALA A 24 -8.72 0.96 11.69
C ALA A 24 -8.34 -0.09 10.66
N ALA A 25 -9.21 -1.07 10.46
CA ALA A 25 -9.06 -2.08 9.42
C ALA A 25 -10.45 -2.42 8.90
N GLU A 26 -10.62 -2.40 7.58
CA GLU A 26 -11.90 -2.66 6.94
C GLU A 26 -11.71 -3.59 5.75
N ILE A 27 -12.74 -4.38 5.46
CA ILE A 27 -12.82 -5.17 4.24
C ILE A 27 -13.81 -4.46 3.34
N ILE A 28 -13.37 -4.06 2.16
CA ILE A 28 -14.22 -3.35 1.21
C ILE A 28 -14.28 -4.10 -0.12
N PRO A 29 -15.41 -4.02 -0.85
CA PRO A 29 -15.49 -4.64 -2.17
C PRO A 29 -14.56 -3.97 -3.18
N ASP A 30 -14.26 -4.70 -4.27
CA ASP A 30 -13.41 -4.22 -5.35
C ASP A 30 -14.20 -3.27 -6.26
N GLU A 31 -14.56 -2.12 -5.72
CA GLU A 31 -15.34 -1.11 -6.44
C GLU A 31 -14.55 0.19 -6.48
N PHE A 32 -14.34 0.70 -7.68
CA PHE A 32 -13.53 1.88 -7.95
C PHE A 32 -13.94 3.07 -7.09
N ASP A 33 -15.23 3.42 -7.13
CA ASP A 33 -15.70 4.61 -6.41
C ASP A 33 -15.58 4.47 -4.90
N LEU A 34 -15.82 3.27 -4.38
CA LEU A 34 -15.72 3.03 -2.95
C LEU A 34 -14.27 3.10 -2.48
N ILE A 35 -13.34 2.55 -3.26
CA ILE A 35 -11.91 2.64 -2.95
C ILE A 35 -11.48 4.09 -2.89
N GLN A 36 -11.89 4.91 -3.88
CA GLN A 36 -11.58 6.33 -3.88
C GLN A 36 -12.17 7.04 -2.66
N GLN A 37 -13.43 6.75 -2.36
CA GLN A 37 -14.12 7.38 -1.24
C GLN A 37 -13.41 7.07 0.08
N LYS A 38 -13.04 5.81 0.29
CA LYS A 38 -12.34 5.41 1.52
C LYS A 38 -10.98 6.06 1.63
N ALA A 39 -10.24 6.11 0.52
CA ALA A 39 -8.91 6.74 0.51
C ALA A 39 -9.01 8.22 0.90
N LEU A 40 -9.96 8.94 0.30
CA LEU A 40 -10.12 10.36 0.58
C LEU A 40 -10.62 10.61 2.00
N THR A 41 -11.52 9.77 2.50
CA THR A 41 -12.03 9.91 3.86
C THR A 41 -10.89 9.76 4.89
N TYR A 42 -10.10 8.70 4.77
CA TYR A 42 -8.99 8.50 5.70
C TYR A 42 -7.93 9.58 5.58
N ALA A 43 -7.62 10.01 4.35
CA ALA A 43 -6.65 11.08 4.15
C ALA A 43 -7.14 12.38 4.78
N ASN A 44 -8.43 12.70 4.61
CA ASN A 44 -9.00 13.93 5.19
C ASN A 44 -9.07 13.87 6.72
N GLU A 45 -9.13 12.67 7.29
CA GLU A 45 -9.11 12.49 8.74
C GLU A 45 -7.70 12.55 9.33
N GLY A 46 -6.70 12.73 8.49
CA GLY A 46 -5.31 12.88 8.96
C GLY A 46 -4.55 11.58 9.17
N CYS A 47 -5.00 10.50 8.54
CA CYS A 47 -4.29 9.23 8.60
C CYS A 47 -2.87 9.40 8.06
N ASN A 48 -1.88 8.86 8.76
CA ASN A 48 -0.48 8.98 8.32
C ASN A 48 -0.14 7.94 7.25
N LEU A 49 -0.63 6.72 7.41
CA LEU A 49 -0.32 5.60 6.52
C LEU A 49 -1.60 4.85 6.21
N LEU A 50 -1.89 4.68 4.93
CA LEU A 50 -3.05 3.98 4.45
C LEU A 50 -2.59 2.84 3.54
N VAL A 51 -2.97 1.62 3.89
CA VAL A 51 -2.54 0.43 3.17
C VAL A 51 -3.76 -0.27 2.57
N PHE A 52 -3.76 -0.42 1.27
CA PHE A 52 -4.76 -1.21 0.55
C PHE A 52 -4.18 -2.58 0.23
N VAL A 53 -4.93 -3.63 0.49
CA VAL A 53 -4.48 -5.00 0.24
C VAL A 53 -5.39 -5.63 -0.80
N GLY A 54 -4.83 -6.01 -1.94
CA GLY A 54 -5.57 -6.64 -3.03
C GLY A 54 -5.88 -5.71 -4.19
N GLY A 55 -6.41 -6.30 -5.24
CA GLY A 55 -6.86 -5.56 -6.42
C GLY A 55 -5.75 -4.97 -7.28
N THR A 56 -4.53 -5.51 -7.22
CA THR A 56 -3.38 -4.94 -7.93
C THR A 56 -2.96 -5.73 -9.17
N GLY A 57 -3.71 -6.76 -9.55
CA GLY A 57 -3.37 -7.58 -10.72
C GLY A 57 -3.96 -7.06 -12.02
N LEU A 58 -4.13 -7.98 -12.97
CA LEU A 58 -4.58 -7.66 -14.33
C LEU A 58 -6.01 -8.11 -14.62
N SER A 59 -6.70 -8.69 -13.64
CA SER A 59 -8.10 -9.07 -13.80
C SER A 59 -8.97 -7.82 -13.90
N PRO A 60 -10.11 -7.89 -14.62
CA PRO A 60 -11.03 -6.75 -14.69
C PRO A 60 -11.51 -6.24 -13.33
N ARG A 61 -11.46 -7.09 -12.29
CA ARG A 61 -11.84 -6.68 -10.94
C ARG A 61 -10.71 -5.99 -10.18
N ASP A 62 -9.49 -6.04 -10.71
CA ASP A 62 -8.34 -5.44 -10.04
C ASP A 62 -8.28 -3.96 -10.40
N VAL A 63 -8.96 -3.13 -9.63
CA VAL A 63 -9.11 -1.70 -9.90
C VAL A 63 -8.43 -0.81 -8.88
N THR A 64 -7.76 -1.38 -7.88
CA THR A 64 -7.15 -0.58 -6.81
C THR A 64 -6.14 0.45 -7.33
N PRO A 65 -5.18 0.08 -8.19
CA PRO A 65 -4.23 1.10 -8.70
C PRO A 65 -4.93 2.18 -9.52
N ASP A 66 -5.95 1.79 -10.30
CA ASP A 66 -6.67 2.72 -11.14
C ASP A 66 -7.45 3.73 -10.31
N ALA A 67 -7.98 3.30 -9.16
CA ALA A 67 -8.72 4.17 -8.25
C ALA A 67 -7.78 5.10 -7.47
N ILE A 68 -6.64 4.59 -7.04
CA ILE A 68 -5.73 5.33 -6.16
C ILE A 68 -4.84 6.31 -6.93
N ARG A 69 -4.27 5.89 -8.07
CA ARG A 69 -3.30 6.71 -8.80
C ARG A 69 -3.79 8.15 -9.06
N PRO A 70 -5.03 8.37 -9.52
CA PRO A 70 -5.49 9.74 -9.78
C PRO A 70 -5.59 10.62 -8.53
N LEU A 71 -5.65 10.00 -7.34
CA LEU A 71 -5.77 10.74 -6.09
C LEU A 71 -4.42 11.15 -5.53
N LEU A 72 -3.33 10.54 -6.01
CA LEU A 72 -2.01 10.84 -5.47
C LEU A 72 -1.58 12.24 -5.84
N THR A 73 -1.23 13.04 -4.85
CA THR A 73 -0.66 14.36 -5.07
C THR A 73 0.82 14.24 -5.44
N ARG A 74 1.48 13.20 -4.98
CA ARG A 74 2.86 12.86 -5.35
C ARG A 74 2.98 11.35 -5.40
N GLU A 75 3.34 10.82 -6.54
CA GLU A 75 3.62 9.39 -6.69
C GLU A 75 5.08 9.12 -6.31
N ILE A 76 5.33 7.95 -5.69
CA ILE A 76 6.68 7.51 -5.33
C ILE A 76 6.94 6.18 -6.04
N PRO A 77 7.29 6.21 -7.33
CA PRO A 77 7.42 4.96 -8.11
C PRO A 77 8.48 4.01 -7.57
N GLY A 78 9.53 4.54 -6.97
CA GLY A 78 10.63 3.72 -6.46
C GLY A 78 10.21 2.70 -5.42
N VAL A 79 9.13 2.97 -4.67
CA VAL A 79 8.63 2.03 -3.66
C VAL A 79 8.16 0.73 -4.33
N MET A 80 7.31 0.83 -5.34
CA MET A 80 6.79 -0.36 -6.01
C MET A 80 7.82 -0.99 -6.94
N GLU A 81 8.74 -0.22 -7.48
CA GLU A 81 9.87 -0.75 -8.25
C GLU A 81 10.73 -1.66 -7.37
N THR A 82 11.05 -1.20 -6.16
CA THR A 82 11.79 -1.99 -5.18
C THR A 82 11.03 -3.25 -4.80
N ALA A 83 9.74 -3.11 -4.53
CA ALA A 83 8.90 -4.24 -4.16
C ALA A 83 8.85 -5.29 -5.26
N ARG A 84 8.68 -4.85 -6.52
CA ARG A 84 8.61 -5.78 -7.65
C ARG A 84 9.95 -6.46 -7.90
N GLN A 85 11.06 -5.74 -7.77
CA GLN A 85 12.38 -6.31 -7.94
C GLN A 85 12.67 -7.37 -6.87
N TYR A 86 12.36 -7.06 -5.63
CA TYR A 86 12.50 -8.01 -4.53
C TYR A 86 11.60 -9.24 -4.75
N GLY A 87 10.36 -9.00 -5.17
CA GLY A 87 9.40 -10.07 -5.42
C GLY A 87 9.80 -10.95 -6.59
N GLN A 88 10.39 -10.36 -7.64
CA GLN A 88 10.76 -11.09 -8.85
C GLN A 88 11.79 -12.19 -8.58
N GLN A 89 12.64 -11.98 -7.58
CA GLN A 89 13.63 -12.98 -7.19
C GLN A 89 12.99 -14.20 -6.51
N ARG A 90 11.75 -14.06 -6.05
CA ARG A 90 11.03 -15.08 -5.28
C ARG A 90 9.81 -15.63 -6.00
N MET A 91 9.23 -14.83 -6.88
CA MET A 91 7.99 -15.19 -7.58
C MET A 91 8.05 -14.61 -8.99
N PRO A 92 8.10 -15.46 -10.03
CA PRO A 92 8.31 -15.00 -11.41
C PRO A 92 7.27 -14.01 -11.92
N HIS A 93 6.08 -13.98 -11.32
CA HIS A 93 4.99 -13.14 -11.79
C HIS A 93 4.85 -11.83 -11.03
N ALA A 94 5.80 -11.50 -10.14
CA ALA A 94 5.76 -10.24 -9.39
C ALA A 94 5.73 -9.02 -10.32
N MET A 95 6.35 -9.11 -11.48
CA MET A 95 6.35 -8.02 -12.47
C MET A 95 4.97 -7.67 -12.99
N LEU A 96 3.97 -8.54 -12.79
CA LEU A 96 2.61 -8.29 -13.26
C LEU A 96 1.78 -7.49 -12.27
N SER A 97 2.32 -7.21 -11.09
CA SER A 97 1.63 -6.36 -10.12
C SER A 97 1.66 -4.90 -10.59
N ARG A 98 0.49 -4.25 -10.55
CA ARG A 98 0.34 -2.85 -10.93
C ARG A 98 0.27 -1.92 -9.72
N GLY A 99 0.76 -2.37 -8.57
CA GLY A 99 0.70 -1.60 -7.34
C GLY A 99 1.27 -0.20 -7.49
N VAL A 100 0.75 0.72 -6.68
CA VAL A 100 1.19 2.12 -6.66
C VAL A 100 1.45 2.55 -5.22
N SER A 101 2.27 3.58 -5.07
CA SER A 101 2.54 4.19 -3.78
C SER A 101 2.80 5.67 -3.98
N GLY A 102 2.40 6.46 -2.99
CA GLY A 102 2.59 7.90 -3.02
C GLY A 102 1.82 8.57 -1.91
N PHE A 103 1.79 9.90 -1.95
CA PHE A 103 1.06 10.68 -0.97
C PHE A 103 -0.27 11.17 -1.54
N ILE A 104 -1.31 11.10 -0.71
CA ILE A 104 -2.50 11.94 -0.86
C ILE A 104 -2.32 13.02 0.21
N ASN A 105 -1.91 14.19 -0.19
CA ASN A 105 -1.51 15.26 0.73
C ASN A 105 -0.46 14.75 1.72
N ASN A 106 -0.79 14.59 2.99
CA ASN A 106 0.16 14.11 4.00
C ASN A 106 -0.01 12.65 4.37
N THR A 107 -0.87 11.93 3.68
CA THR A 107 -1.11 10.52 3.92
C THR A 107 -0.31 9.68 2.94
N LEU A 108 0.58 8.84 3.44
CA LEU A 108 1.29 7.87 2.60
C LEU A 108 0.35 6.72 2.28
N VAL A 109 0.18 6.44 1.00
CA VAL A 109 -0.68 5.35 0.53
C VAL A 109 0.18 4.29 -0.14
N ILE A 110 -0.06 3.04 0.21
CA ILE A 110 0.62 1.90 -0.38
C ILE A 110 -0.43 0.87 -0.77
N THR A 111 -0.29 0.28 -1.94
CA THR A 111 -1.13 -0.83 -2.35
C THR A 111 -0.30 -2.12 -2.35
N LEU A 112 -0.84 -3.19 -1.79
CA LEU A 112 -0.17 -4.47 -1.65
C LEU A 112 -0.95 -5.56 -2.40
N PRO A 113 -0.24 -6.61 -2.88
CA PRO A 113 -0.94 -7.75 -3.48
C PRO A 113 -1.93 -8.40 -2.53
N GLY A 114 -2.96 -9.03 -3.09
CA GLY A 114 -3.99 -9.70 -2.30
C GLY A 114 -3.60 -11.06 -1.75
N SER A 115 -2.53 -11.67 -2.25
CA SER A 115 -2.07 -12.94 -1.71
C SER A 115 -1.28 -12.71 -0.43
N THR A 116 -1.40 -13.63 0.51
CA THR A 116 -0.67 -13.55 1.78
C THR A 116 0.83 -13.46 1.55
N LYS A 117 1.36 -14.30 0.67
CA LYS A 117 2.79 -14.32 0.38
C LYS A 117 3.24 -13.03 -0.30
N GLY A 118 2.49 -12.57 -1.30
CA GLY A 118 2.83 -11.33 -2.02
C GLY A 118 2.78 -10.11 -1.11
N ALA A 119 1.77 -10.02 -0.26
CA ALA A 119 1.65 -8.92 0.69
C ALA A 119 2.82 -8.93 1.68
N ALA A 120 3.16 -10.12 2.21
CA ALA A 120 4.27 -10.26 3.14
C ALA A 120 5.61 -9.88 2.50
N GLU A 121 5.84 -10.33 1.27
CA GLU A 121 7.09 -10.02 0.56
C GLU A 121 7.21 -8.54 0.24
N THR A 122 6.11 -7.90 -0.15
CA THR A 122 6.13 -6.46 -0.39
C THR A 122 6.44 -5.70 0.90
N MET A 123 5.82 -6.09 2.02
CA MET A 123 6.13 -5.49 3.32
C MET A 123 7.61 -5.64 3.64
N ASP A 124 8.16 -6.84 3.48
CA ASP A 124 9.56 -7.11 3.79
C ASP A 124 10.51 -6.31 2.89
N ALA A 125 10.11 -6.03 1.65
CA ALA A 125 10.93 -5.28 0.71
C ALA A 125 11.04 -3.82 1.10
N VAL A 126 9.95 -3.22 1.62
CA VAL A 126 9.88 -1.77 1.77
C VAL A 126 9.88 -1.27 3.22
N PHE A 127 9.48 -2.09 4.19
CA PHE A 127 9.49 -1.69 5.59
C PHE A 127 10.75 -2.19 6.30
N PRO A 128 11.30 -1.45 7.25
CA PRO A 128 10.83 -0.15 7.74
C PRO A 128 11.33 1.05 6.93
N TYR A 129 12.07 0.83 5.88
CA TYR A 129 12.79 1.89 5.15
C TYR A 129 11.86 2.95 4.59
N ILE A 130 10.66 2.56 4.17
CA ILE A 130 9.69 3.51 3.62
C ILE A 130 9.29 4.58 4.64
N LEU A 131 9.43 4.28 5.93
CA LEU A 131 9.04 5.23 6.98
C LEU A 131 9.90 6.48 7.00
N HIS A 132 11.08 6.42 6.36
CA HIS A 132 11.94 7.59 6.21
C HIS A 132 11.25 8.69 5.40
N VAL A 133 10.28 8.32 4.57
CA VAL A 133 9.55 9.27 3.74
C VAL A 133 8.86 10.36 4.56
N PHE A 134 8.44 10.06 5.76
CA PHE A 134 7.79 11.05 6.62
C PHE A 134 8.76 12.15 7.04
N LYS A 135 10.01 11.82 7.27
CA LYS A 135 11.04 12.82 7.60
C LYS A 135 11.33 13.69 6.40
N VAL A 136 11.47 13.07 5.21
CA VAL A 136 11.74 13.80 3.98
C VAL A 136 10.58 14.74 3.66
N ALA A 137 9.34 14.26 3.80
CA ALA A 137 8.15 15.03 3.48
C ALA A 137 7.98 16.24 4.40
N GLU A 138 8.49 16.16 5.65
CA GLU A 138 8.46 17.27 6.56
C GLU A 138 9.51 18.34 6.24
N GLY A 139 10.33 18.10 5.22
CA GLY A 139 11.33 19.06 4.83
C GLY A 139 12.46 19.19 5.83
N LEU A 140 12.86 18.04 6.42
CA LEU A 140 13.92 18.06 7.35
C LEU A 140 15.14 18.54 6.71
N ARG A 141 15.59 19.72 7.04
CA ARG A 141 16.72 20.22 6.45
C ARG A 141 17.75 20.36 7.40
N HIS A 142 17.79 19.69 8.34
CA HIS A 142 18.79 19.76 9.22
C HIS A 142 19.91 19.17 8.75
N ASP A 143 19.96 19.16 7.85
CA ASP A 143 21.06 18.84 7.48
C ASP A 143 22.09 19.48 7.80
#